data_8d643aa3e6339c9ca3d0672fad08ea55
#
_entry.id   8d643aa3e6339c9ca3d0672fad08ea55
#
_cell.length_a   1.000
_cell.length_b   1.000
_cell.length_c   1.000
_cell.angle_alpha   90.00
_cell.angle_beta   90.00
_cell.angle_gamma   90.00
#
_symmetry.space_group_name_H-M   'P 1'
#
loop_
_entity.id
_entity.type
_entity.pdbx_description
1 polymer ?
#
loop_
_entity_poly.entity_id
_entity_poly.type
_entity_poly.pdbx_seq_one_letter_code
_entity_poly.pdbx_strand_id
1 'polypeptide(L)'
;MQADRKTNAFTYLSLCEYSQMSDAPYQKDIDMSFQIEKIHHVAYRCKDAKETVEWYKKNLNMDFILAFAEDHVPSTKAFDPYMHVFLDAGNGNVLAFFEVPNQPAMGFDPNTPSWVQHLALKVKDRDELLVAKEHLENAGIDVIGVTNHGIFHSIYFFDPNGHRLELTYDDPTSEDKVSMITDAIKQDMLDEWSRTKRAPAHTQFLHSDELAEAREVAPVGE
;
A
#
# COMPACT_ATOMS: atom_id res chain seq x y z
N MET A 1 -23.88 -6.34 -45.57
CA MET A 1 -22.49 -6.58 -45.16
C MET A 1 -22.28 -5.83 -43.85
N GLN A 2 -22.52 -6.53 -42.73
CA GLN A 2 -22.27 -6.04 -41.37
C GLN A 2 -20.85 -6.40 -41.00
N ALA A 3 -20.06 -5.40 -40.65
CA ALA A 3 -18.71 -5.58 -40.10
C ALA A 3 -18.80 -5.75 -38.59
N ASP A 4 -18.48 -6.95 -38.14
CA ASP A 4 -18.29 -7.29 -36.72
C ASP A 4 -17.11 -6.48 -36.14
N ARG A 5 -17.41 -5.57 -35.24
CA ARG A 5 -16.40 -4.98 -34.36
C ARG A 5 -16.22 -5.91 -33.17
N LYS A 6 -15.19 -6.75 -33.23
CA LYS A 6 -14.69 -7.44 -32.04
C LYS A 6 -14.06 -6.40 -31.11
N THR A 7 -14.76 -6.07 -30.05
CA THR A 7 -14.22 -5.33 -28.90
C THR A 7 -13.24 -6.26 -28.18
N ASN A 8 -11.94 -5.98 -28.33
CA ASN A 8 -10.91 -6.56 -27.48
C ASN A 8 -11.06 -5.92 -26.08
N ALA A 9 -11.71 -6.63 -25.18
CA ALA A 9 -11.67 -6.34 -23.75
C ALA A 9 -10.33 -6.88 -23.22
N PHE A 10 -9.28 -6.06 -23.23
CA PHE A 10 -8.09 -6.34 -22.43
C PHE A 10 -8.45 -6.07 -20.97
N THR A 11 -8.68 -7.15 -20.23
CA THR A 11 -8.82 -7.11 -18.79
C THR A 11 -7.42 -6.95 -18.19
N TYR A 12 -7.13 -5.79 -17.62
CA TYR A 12 -5.91 -5.56 -16.85
C TYR A 12 -5.89 -6.48 -15.64
N LEU A 13 -4.94 -7.40 -15.62
CA LEU A 13 -4.61 -8.18 -14.44
C LEU A 13 -3.93 -7.25 -13.43
N SER A 14 -4.47 -7.15 -12.22
CA SER A 14 -3.82 -6.43 -11.13
C SER A 14 -2.54 -7.17 -10.71
N LEU A 15 -1.61 -6.48 -10.02
CA LEU A 15 -0.42 -7.12 -9.43
C LEU A 15 -0.76 -8.39 -8.62
N CYS A 16 -1.99 -8.46 -8.11
CA CYS A 16 -2.51 -9.61 -7.37
C CYS A 16 -2.91 -10.79 -8.28
N GLU A 17 -3.33 -10.52 -9.52
CA GLU A 17 -3.73 -11.57 -10.48
C GLU A 17 -2.51 -12.15 -11.22
N TYR A 18 -1.42 -11.38 -11.31
CA TYR A 18 -0.17 -11.85 -11.92
C TYR A 18 0.48 -13.01 -11.16
N SER A 19 0.24 -13.13 -9.84
CA SER A 19 0.74 -14.26 -9.04
C SER A 19 0.11 -15.61 -9.40
N GLN A 20 -0.92 -15.62 -10.23
CA GLN A 20 -1.63 -16.85 -10.64
C GLN A 20 -1.16 -17.44 -11.99
N MET A 21 -0.28 -16.73 -12.73
CA MET A 21 0.12 -17.15 -14.08
C MET A 21 1.48 -17.87 -14.15
N SER A 22 2.22 -18.03 -13.06
CA SER A 22 3.48 -18.79 -13.10
C SER A 22 3.24 -20.27 -12.84
N ASP A 23 3.14 -21.08 -13.88
CA ASP A 23 3.21 -22.55 -13.82
C ASP A 23 4.65 -23.07 -13.55
N ALA A 24 5.57 -22.25 -13.07
CA ALA A 24 6.83 -22.74 -12.54
C ALA A 24 6.56 -23.44 -11.20
N PRO A 25 7.01 -24.67 -10.99
CA PRO A 25 6.78 -25.34 -9.73
C PRO A 25 7.59 -24.64 -8.62
N TYR A 26 6.97 -23.65 -7.96
CA TYR A 26 7.40 -23.28 -6.62
C TYR A 26 7.23 -24.54 -5.78
N GLN A 27 8.33 -25.18 -5.45
CA GLN A 27 8.35 -26.44 -4.71
C GLN A 27 7.72 -26.19 -3.33
N LYS A 28 6.44 -26.50 -3.23
CA LYS A 28 5.65 -26.38 -2.02
C LYS A 28 5.94 -27.62 -1.17
N ASP A 29 7.14 -27.70 -0.57
CA ASP A 29 7.53 -28.81 0.31
C ASP A 29 6.91 -28.72 1.73
N ILE A 30 5.94 -27.82 1.91
CA ILE A 30 5.17 -27.74 3.15
C ILE A 30 3.72 -28.08 2.81
N ASP A 31 3.28 -29.23 3.28
CA ASP A 31 1.85 -29.61 3.26
C ASP A 31 1.08 -28.71 4.23
N MET A 32 0.75 -27.50 3.76
CA MET A 32 -0.09 -26.58 4.52
C MET A 32 -1.55 -26.85 4.21
N SER A 33 -2.29 -27.24 5.23
CA SER A 33 -3.71 -27.56 5.14
C SER A 33 -4.63 -26.36 4.97
N PHE A 34 -4.10 -25.13 4.88
CA PHE A 34 -4.89 -23.90 4.72
C PHE A 34 -4.26 -22.95 3.68
N GLN A 35 -5.11 -22.09 3.11
CA GLN A 35 -4.70 -21.00 2.22
C GLN A 35 -5.30 -19.69 2.74
N ILE A 36 -4.51 -18.62 2.66
CA ILE A 36 -5.02 -17.28 2.91
C ILE A 36 -5.80 -16.84 1.67
N GLU A 37 -7.09 -16.47 1.86
CA GLU A 37 -7.96 -16.02 0.76
C GLU A 37 -7.68 -14.55 0.40
N LYS A 38 -7.68 -13.68 1.41
CA LYS A 38 -7.48 -12.23 1.26
C LYS A 38 -7.11 -11.58 2.59
N ILE A 39 -6.70 -10.33 2.54
CA ILE A 39 -6.64 -9.48 3.73
C ILE A 39 -8.07 -9.18 4.16
N HIS A 40 -8.48 -9.62 5.38
CA HIS A 40 -9.81 -9.36 5.91
C HIS A 40 -9.97 -7.90 6.31
N HIS A 41 -9.05 -7.37 7.10
CA HIS A 41 -8.93 -5.96 7.45
C HIS A 41 -7.49 -5.64 7.89
N VAL A 42 -7.13 -4.36 7.82
CA VAL A 42 -5.93 -3.80 8.43
C VAL A 42 -6.37 -2.92 9.58
N ALA A 43 -5.80 -3.10 10.77
CA ALA A 43 -6.15 -2.32 11.95
C ALA A 43 -4.97 -1.50 12.44
N TYR A 44 -5.22 -0.21 12.67
CA TYR A 44 -4.29 0.73 13.28
C TYR A 44 -4.87 1.32 14.57
N ARG A 45 -4.03 1.97 15.35
CA ARG A 45 -4.48 2.80 16.46
C ARG A 45 -4.83 4.20 15.96
N CYS A 46 -5.86 4.83 16.52
CA CYS A 46 -6.16 6.25 16.32
C CYS A 46 -6.14 7.03 17.65
N LYS A 47 -6.04 8.35 17.53
CA LYS A 47 -6.10 9.27 18.69
C LYS A 47 -7.54 9.49 19.13
N ASP A 48 -8.43 9.66 18.16
CA ASP A 48 -9.87 9.90 18.32
C ASP A 48 -10.59 9.19 17.17
N ALA A 49 -11.49 8.26 17.50
CA ALA A 49 -12.21 7.44 16.52
C ALA A 49 -13.18 8.26 15.67
N LYS A 50 -13.84 9.27 16.28
CA LYS A 50 -14.80 10.12 15.58
C LYS A 50 -14.09 11.03 14.57
N GLU A 51 -13.05 11.72 15.00
CA GLU A 51 -12.22 12.55 14.11
C GLU A 51 -11.66 11.74 12.95
N THR A 52 -11.16 10.54 13.25
CA THR A 52 -10.61 9.62 12.25
C THR A 52 -11.65 9.23 11.21
N VAL A 53 -12.83 8.77 11.64
CA VAL A 53 -13.93 8.41 10.73
C VAL A 53 -14.35 9.59 9.86
N GLU A 54 -14.55 10.79 10.45
CA GLU A 54 -14.95 11.98 9.72
C GLU A 54 -13.91 12.41 8.70
N TRP A 55 -12.62 12.29 9.04
CA TRP A 55 -11.51 12.61 8.14
C TRP A 55 -11.46 11.66 6.92
N TYR A 56 -11.52 10.35 7.15
CA TYR A 56 -11.47 9.36 6.07
C TYR A 56 -12.69 9.44 5.15
N LYS A 57 -13.87 9.68 5.70
CA LYS A 57 -15.08 9.94 4.91
C LYS A 57 -14.93 11.18 4.03
N LYS A 58 -14.46 12.28 4.60
CA LYS A 58 -14.35 13.56 3.91
C LYS A 58 -13.26 13.55 2.83
N ASN A 59 -12.10 12.99 3.13
CA ASN A 59 -10.91 13.14 2.30
C ASN A 59 -10.63 11.95 1.38
N LEU A 60 -11.10 10.75 1.73
CA LEU A 60 -10.88 9.53 0.95
C LEU A 60 -12.18 8.83 0.53
N ASN A 61 -13.35 9.45 0.78
CA ASN A 61 -14.66 8.92 0.41
C ASN A 61 -14.90 7.48 0.93
N MET A 62 -14.35 7.15 2.12
CA MET A 62 -14.55 5.85 2.76
C MET A 62 -15.82 5.85 3.59
N ASP A 63 -16.70 4.90 3.37
CA ASP A 63 -17.91 4.75 4.18
C ASP A 63 -17.60 4.14 5.55
N PHE A 64 -18.26 4.69 6.59
CA PHE A 64 -18.21 4.12 7.93
C PHE A 64 -19.20 2.95 8.01
N ILE A 65 -18.72 1.72 8.14
CA ILE A 65 -19.53 0.52 7.96
C ILE A 65 -19.84 -0.23 9.25
N LEU A 66 -18.99 -0.11 10.28
CA LEU A 66 -19.17 -0.84 11.52
C LEU A 66 -18.40 -0.17 12.66
N ALA A 67 -18.97 -0.24 13.89
CA ALA A 67 -18.25 0.05 15.12
C ALA A 67 -18.74 -0.83 16.26
N PHE A 68 -17.86 -1.10 17.19
CA PHE A 68 -18.20 -1.64 18.51
C PHE A 68 -17.22 -1.14 19.56
N ALA A 69 -17.65 -1.16 20.81
CA ALA A 69 -16.85 -0.74 21.96
C ALA A 69 -17.07 -1.70 23.11
N GLU A 70 -16.02 -1.89 23.91
CA GLU A 70 -16.04 -2.72 25.11
C GLU A 70 -15.19 -2.10 26.20
N ASP A 71 -15.56 -2.33 27.46
CA ASP A 71 -14.77 -1.89 28.61
C ASP A 71 -13.65 -2.88 28.95
N HIS A 72 -13.73 -4.11 28.44
CA HIS A 72 -12.77 -5.16 28.73
C HIS A 72 -12.24 -5.80 27.44
N VAL A 73 -10.95 -6.02 27.38
CA VAL A 73 -10.30 -6.72 26.26
C VAL A 73 -10.74 -8.20 26.25
N PRO A 74 -11.39 -8.70 25.19
CA PRO A 74 -11.94 -10.05 25.18
C PRO A 74 -10.92 -11.17 25.41
N SER A 75 -9.69 -11.01 24.94
CA SER A 75 -8.63 -12.02 25.06
C SER A 75 -8.00 -12.08 26.45
N THR A 76 -7.81 -10.94 27.09
CA THR A 76 -7.10 -10.84 28.41
C THR A 76 -8.04 -10.67 29.58
N LYS A 77 -9.30 -10.27 29.34
CA LYS A 77 -10.32 -9.89 30.35
C LYS A 77 -9.93 -8.65 31.16
N ALA A 78 -8.85 -7.96 30.81
CA ALA A 78 -8.42 -6.74 31.46
C ALA A 78 -9.41 -5.60 31.20
N PHE A 79 -9.62 -4.74 32.20
CA PHE A 79 -10.34 -3.48 32.02
C PHE A 79 -9.45 -2.50 31.26
N ASP A 80 -9.78 -2.27 30.00
CA ASP A 80 -9.11 -1.34 29.10
C ASP A 80 -10.11 -0.95 28.00
N PRO A 81 -10.93 0.08 28.22
CA PRO A 81 -11.97 0.50 27.30
C PRO A 81 -11.41 0.84 25.91
N TYR A 82 -12.10 0.40 24.88
CA TYR A 82 -11.75 0.74 23.51
C TYR A 82 -12.96 0.95 22.62
N MET A 83 -12.78 1.77 21.60
CA MET A 83 -13.67 1.88 20.44
C MET A 83 -12.96 1.30 19.22
N HIS A 84 -13.64 0.42 18.49
CA HIS A 84 -13.15 -0.16 17.24
C HIS A 84 -14.08 0.24 16.10
N VAL A 85 -13.57 0.97 15.12
CA VAL A 85 -14.31 1.49 13.96
C VAL A 85 -13.77 0.89 12.68
N PHE A 86 -14.65 0.70 11.68
CA PHE A 86 -14.34 0.06 10.40
C PHE A 86 -14.84 0.94 9.25
N LEU A 87 -13.99 1.10 8.25
CA LEU A 87 -14.21 1.89 7.05
C LEU A 87 -14.11 1.01 5.81
N ASP A 88 -15.00 1.21 4.85
CA ASP A 88 -14.91 0.56 3.54
C ASP A 88 -13.82 1.24 2.70
N ALA A 89 -12.75 0.52 2.41
CA ALA A 89 -11.66 0.95 1.55
C ALA A 89 -11.84 0.52 0.08
N GLY A 90 -13.05 0.10 -0.29
CA GLY A 90 -13.41 -0.33 -1.64
C GLY A 90 -13.08 -1.80 -1.93
N ASN A 91 -13.84 -2.40 -2.86
CA ASN A 91 -13.65 -3.77 -3.33
C ASN A 91 -13.57 -4.84 -2.22
N GLY A 92 -14.28 -4.62 -1.11
CA GLY A 92 -14.29 -5.52 0.03
C GLY A 92 -13.03 -5.46 0.91
N ASN A 93 -12.17 -4.45 0.73
CA ASN A 93 -11.10 -4.14 1.65
C ASN A 93 -11.64 -3.31 2.81
N VAL A 94 -11.12 -3.55 4.00
CA VAL A 94 -11.56 -2.87 5.22
C VAL A 94 -10.37 -2.29 5.95
N LEU A 95 -10.45 -0.99 6.27
CA LEU A 95 -9.52 -0.31 7.14
C LEU A 95 -10.19 -0.08 8.51
N ALA A 96 -9.51 -0.46 9.57
CA ALA A 96 -10.04 -0.39 10.92
C ALA A 96 -9.14 0.41 11.85
N PHE A 97 -9.75 1.01 12.90
CA PHE A 97 -8.99 1.77 13.89
C PHE A 97 -9.46 1.43 15.30
N PHE A 98 -8.50 1.43 16.22
CA PHE A 98 -8.73 1.35 17.65
C PHE A 98 -8.40 2.67 18.34
N GLU A 99 -9.37 3.25 19.01
CA GLU A 99 -9.13 4.23 20.06
C GLU A 99 -9.04 3.52 21.41
N VAL A 100 -7.96 3.77 22.14
CA VAL A 100 -7.67 3.15 23.46
C VAL A 100 -7.29 4.26 24.46
N PRO A 101 -8.30 4.89 25.11
CA PRO A 101 -8.11 6.13 25.87
C PRO A 101 -7.22 5.99 27.11
N ASN A 102 -7.12 4.79 27.69
CA ASN A 102 -6.32 4.53 28.88
C ASN A 102 -4.85 4.23 28.58
N GLN A 103 -4.48 4.10 27.31
CA GLN A 103 -3.11 3.83 26.91
C GLN A 103 -2.29 5.14 26.76
N PRO A 104 -0.96 5.09 26.92
CA PRO A 104 -0.12 6.25 26.63
C PRO A 104 -0.37 6.85 25.27
N ALA A 105 -0.07 8.14 25.08
CA ALA A 105 -0.20 8.81 23.79
C ALA A 105 0.48 8.02 22.67
N MET A 106 -0.11 8.07 21.47
CA MET A 106 0.49 7.43 20.30
C MET A 106 1.89 7.99 20.03
N GLY A 107 2.81 7.09 19.70
CA GLY A 107 4.15 7.41 19.25
C GLY A 107 4.48 6.63 17.99
N PHE A 108 5.50 7.09 17.26
CA PHE A 108 6.07 6.38 16.14
C PHE A 108 7.33 5.63 16.59
N ASP A 109 7.65 4.55 15.90
CA ASP A 109 8.94 3.90 16.07
C ASP A 109 10.07 4.84 15.61
N PRO A 110 10.90 5.34 16.51
CA PRO A 110 11.98 6.28 16.16
C PRO A 110 13.09 5.62 15.34
N ASN A 111 13.11 4.29 15.25
CA ASN A 111 14.11 3.53 14.54
C ASN A 111 13.70 3.18 13.11
N THR A 112 12.44 3.43 12.75
CA THR A 112 11.95 3.20 11.39
C THR A 112 11.78 4.53 10.66
N PRO A 113 12.48 4.73 9.52
CA PRO A 113 12.29 5.92 8.70
C PRO A 113 10.82 6.12 8.31
N SER A 114 10.34 7.36 8.37
CA SER A 114 8.92 7.70 8.16
C SER A 114 8.35 7.33 6.79
N TRP A 115 9.21 7.08 5.80
CA TRP A 115 8.81 6.67 4.45
C TRP A 115 8.58 5.16 4.31
N VAL A 116 8.98 4.33 5.29
CA VAL A 116 8.93 2.85 5.17
C VAL A 116 7.52 2.32 5.38
N GLN A 117 6.91 2.62 6.54
CA GLN A 117 5.60 2.06 6.88
C GLN A 117 4.48 2.95 6.34
N HIS A 118 3.70 2.41 5.40
CA HIS A 118 2.55 3.10 4.81
C HIS A 118 1.48 2.10 4.36
N LEU A 119 0.27 2.59 4.16
CA LEU A 119 -0.82 1.87 3.53
C LEU A 119 -1.04 2.45 2.13
N ALA A 120 -0.84 1.63 1.12
CA ALA A 120 -1.11 1.99 -0.26
C ALA A 120 -2.53 1.57 -0.66
N LEU A 121 -3.26 2.52 -1.25
CA LEU A 121 -4.62 2.37 -1.75
C LEU A 121 -4.61 2.64 -3.26
N LYS A 122 -5.16 1.72 -4.03
CA LYS A 122 -5.18 1.85 -5.47
C LYS A 122 -6.33 2.75 -5.94
N VAL A 123 -6.02 3.72 -6.79
CA VAL A 123 -6.97 4.45 -7.62
C VAL A 123 -6.95 3.90 -9.04
N LYS A 124 -7.95 4.24 -9.82
CA LYS A 124 -8.15 3.64 -11.14
C LYS A 124 -7.04 3.96 -12.13
N ASP A 125 -6.66 5.24 -12.22
CA ASP A 125 -5.74 5.75 -13.23
C ASP A 125 -5.08 7.07 -12.79
N ARG A 126 -4.25 7.63 -13.70
CA ARG A 126 -3.55 8.89 -13.48
C ARG A 126 -4.49 10.06 -13.21
N ASP A 127 -5.60 10.14 -13.89
CA ASP A 127 -6.52 11.27 -13.77
C ASP A 127 -7.19 11.26 -12.39
N GLU A 128 -7.62 10.11 -11.91
CA GLU A 128 -8.13 9.96 -10.54
C GLU A 128 -7.06 10.29 -9.48
N LEU A 129 -5.78 9.90 -9.69
CA LEU A 129 -4.70 10.26 -8.79
C LEU A 129 -4.51 11.77 -8.69
N LEU A 130 -4.56 12.48 -9.83
CA LEU A 130 -4.42 13.94 -9.87
C LEU A 130 -5.61 14.67 -9.23
N VAL A 131 -6.82 14.16 -9.44
CA VAL A 131 -8.03 14.69 -8.78
C VAL A 131 -7.94 14.50 -7.26
N ALA A 132 -7.49 13.33 -6.80
CA ALA A 132 -7.28 13.07 -5.38
C ALA A 132 -6.20 13.99 -4.78
N LYS A 133 -5.08 14.19 -5.50
CA LYS A 133 -4.02 15.11 -5.09
C LYS A 133 -4.55 16.53 -4.89
N GLU A 134 -5.23 17.07 -5.88
CA GLU A 134 -5.83 18.42 -5.80
C GLU A 134 -6.83 18.54 -4.65
N HIS A 135 -7.68 17.50 -4.45
CA HIS A 135 -8.64 17.49 -3.35
C HIS A 135 -7.96 17.54 -1.97
N LEU A 136 -6.92 16.75 -1.77
CA LEU A 136 -6.17 16.71 -0.51
C LEU A 136 -5.44 18.03 -0.25
N GLU A 137 -4.77 18.60 -1.25
CA GLU A 137 -4.10 19.89 -1.16
C GLU A 137 -5.09 21.04 -0.84
N ASN A 138 -6.26 21.05 -1.48
CA ASN A 138 -7.34 22.01 -1.20
C ASN A 138 -7.94 21.81 0.21
N ALA A 139 -7.85 20.63 0.79
CA ALA A 139 -8.20 20.36 2.18
C ALA A 139 -7.11 20.77 3.18
N GLY A 140 -5.98 21.32 2.71
CA GLY A 140 -4.84 21.74 3.53
C GLY A 140 -3.95 20.58 3.99
N ILE A 141 -3.99 19.43 3.30
CA ILE A 141 -3.15 18.28 3.58
C ILE A 141 -1.89 18.38 2.72
N ASP A 142 -0.72 18.24 3.35
CA ASP A 142 0.55 18.21 2.64
C ASP A 142 0.68 16.90 1.84
N VAL A 143 0.87 17.03 0.52
CA VAL A 143 0.97 15.90 -0.41
C VAL A 143 2.35 15.88 -1.06
N ILE A 144 3.02 14.73 -0.97
CA ILE A 144 4.32 14.46 -1.61
C ILE A 144 4.06 13.70 -2.92
N GLY A 145 4.73 14.05 -3.98
CA GLY A 145 4.63 13.39 -5.29
C GLY A 145 3.93 14.27 -6.32
N VAL A 146 3.70 13.82 -7.53
CA VAL A 146 3.63 12.41 -8.01
C VAL A 146 5.03 11.79 -8.12
N THR A 147 5.24 10.65 -7.48
CA THR A 147 6.48 9.87 -7.55
C THR A 147 6.32 8.74 -8.56
N ASN A 148 7.27 8.63 -9.49
CA ASN A 148 7.30 7.55 -10.46
C ASN A 148 8.17 6.39 -9.92
N HIS A 149 7.56 5.22 -9.72
CA HIS A 149 8.25 3.99 -9.29
C HIS A 149 8.62 3.07 -10.46
N GLY A 150 8.44 3.54 -11.69
CA GLY A 150 8.74 2.78 -12.92
C GLY A 150 7.67 1.74 -13.29
N ILE A 151 6.89 1.26 -12.33
CA ILE A 151 5.80 0.29 -12.50
C ILE A 151 4.45 0.79 -11.99
N PHE A 152 4.46 1.80 -11.13
CA PHE A 152 3.29 2.52 -10.65
C PHE A 152 3.68 3.95 -10.27
N HIS A 153 2.69 4.82 -10.11
CA HIS A 153 2.88 6.21 -9.73
C HIS A 153 2.06 6.53 -8.50
N SER A 154 2.63 7.33 -7.58
CA SER A 154 2.08 7.51 -6.25
C SER A 154 2.13 8.93 -5.73
N ILE A 155 1.17 9.25 -4.86
CA ILE A 155 1.23 10.39 -3.95
C ILE A 155 1.20 9.89 -2.51
N TYR A 156 1.83 10.65 -1.60
CA TYR A 156 1.95 10.31 -0.19
C TYR A 156 1.48 11.46 0.69
N PHE A 157 0.79 11.14 1.77
CA PHE A 157 0.30 12.10 2.76
C PHE A 157 0.11 11.41 4.12
N PHE A 158 -0.30 12.18 5.14
CA PHE A 158 -0.53 11.65 6.47
C PHE A 158 -1.97 11.88 6.91
N ASP A 159 -2.54 10.91 7.62
CA ASP A 159 -3.81 11.06 8.31
C ASP A 159 -3.66 11.86 9.62
N PRO A 160 -4.74 12.24 10.33
CA PRO A 160 -4.66 12.98 11.60
C PRO A 160 -3.92 12.24 12.71
N ASN A 161 -3.85 10.93 12.61
CA ASN A 161 -3.14 10.08 13.56
C ASN A 161 -1.64 10.04 13.29
N GLY A 162 -1.23 10.41 12.06
CA GLY A 162 0.14 10.37 11.59
C GLY A 162 0.50 9.08 10.85
N HIS A 163 -0.48 8.26 10.47
CA HIS A 163 -0.24 7.14 9.56
C HIS A 163 0.04 7.66 8.16
N ARG A 164 1.11 7.15 7.57
CA ARG A 164 1.44 7.47 6.18
C ARG A 164 0.53 6.68 5.25
N LEU A 165 -0.10 7.40 4.33
CA LEU A 165 -0.95 6.84 3.28
C LEU A 165 -0.33 7.09 1.93
N GLU A 166 -0.64 6.20 1.01
CA GLU A 166 -0.28 6.29 -0.40
C GLU A 166 -1.54 6.10 -1.24
N LEU A 167 -1.75 6.95 -2.24
CA LEU A 167 -2.64 6.63 -3.36
C LEU A 167 -1.78 6.34 -4.57
N THR A 168 -2.10 5.25 -5.27
CA THR A 168 -1.29 4.76 -6.38
C THR A 168 -2.14 4.25 -7.54
N TYR A 169 -1.63 4.34 -8.77
CA TYR A 169 -2.14 3.63 -9.93
C TYR A 169 -1.01 2.89 -10.64
N ASP A 170 -1.30 1.73 -11.23
CA ASP A 170 -0.33 0.95 -11.99
C ASP A 170 -0.07 1.64 -13.33
N ASP A 171 1.20 1.75 -13.73
CA ASP A 171 1.58 2.28 -15.04
C ASP A 171 1.24 1.25 -16.12
N PRO A 172 0.29 1.54 -17.03
CA PRO A 172 -0.12 0.60 -18.06
C PRO A 172 0.99 0.26 -19.08
N THR A 173 2.08 1.01 -19.07
CA THR A 173 3.22 0.79 -19.98
C THR A 173 4.33 -0.05 -19.35
N SER A 174 4.14 -0.52 -18.11
CA SER A 174 5.17 -1.19 -17.32
C SER A 174 5.11 -2.73 -17.31
N GLU A 175 4.22 -3.33 -18.12
CA GLU A 175 3.98 -4.78 -18.10
C GLU A 175 5.26 -5.61 -18.25
N ASP A 176 6.13 -5.26 -19.20
CA ASP A 176 7.42 -5.93 -19.40
C ASP A 176 8.34 -5.79 -18.17
N LYS A 177 8.37 -4.61 -17.52
CA LYS A 177 9.17 -4.36 -16.33
C LYS A 177 8.67 -5.18 -15.14
N VAL A 178 7.36 -5.26 -14.97
CA VAL A 178 6.73 -6.05 -13.91
C VAL A 178 7.07 -7.53 -14.07
N SER A 179 6.92 -8.07 -15.29
CA SER A 179 7.27 -9.47 -15.59
C SER A 179 8.73 -9.78 -15.27
N MET A 180 9.65 -8.91 -15.67
CA MET A 180 11.08 -9.09 -15.37
C MET A 180 11.37 -9.16 -13.89
N ILE A 181 10.70 -8.35 -13.06
CA ILE A 181 10.95 -8.30 -11.61
C ILE A 181 10.28 -9.47 -10.89
N THR A 182 9.05 -9.82 -11.28
CA THR A 182 8.24 -10.76 -10.50
C THR A 182 8.63 -12.22 -10.74
N ASP A 183 8.91 -12.61 -11.96
CA ASP A 183 9.02 -14.04 -12.29
C ASP A 183 10.47 -14.53 -12.39
N ALA A 184 11.32 -13.80 -13.10
CA ALA A 184 12.66 -14.30 -13.41
C ALA A 184 13.71 -14.03 -12.32
N ILE A 185 13.59 -12.91 -11.61
CA ILE A 185 14.71 -12.39 -10.82
C ILE A 185 14.41 -12.09 -9.35
N LYS A 186 13.16 -12.18 -8.90
CA LYS A 186 12.78 -11.81 -7.52
C LYS A 186 13.56 -12.57 -6.45
N GLN A 187 13.78 -13.86 -6.66
CA GLN A 187 14.51 -14.70 -5.70
C GLN A 187 16.00 -14.35 -5.70
N ASP A 188 16.60 -14.20 -6.87
CA ASP A 188 18.02 -13.85 -7.00
C ASP A 188 18.31 -12.46 -6.38
N MET A 189 17.36 -11.52 -6.55
CA MET A 189 17.44 -10.20 -5.92
C MET A 189 17.43 -10.30 -4.40
N LEU A 190 16.51 -11.10 -3.85
CA LEU A 190 16.40 -11.29 -2.40
C LEU A 190 17.69 -11.92 -1.83
N ASP A 191 18.25 -12.91 -2.50
CA ASP A 191 19.46 -13.60 -2.09
C ASP A 191 20.70 -12.68 -2.20
N GLU A 192 20.78 -11.89 -3.27
CA GLU A 192 21.84 -10.89 -3.42
C GLU A 192 21.74 -9.81 -2.35
N TRP A 193 20.57 -9.24 -2.11
CA TRP A 193 20.35 -8.28 -1.03
C TRP A 193 20.69 -8.85 0.34
N SER A 194 20.29 -10.09 0.61
CA SER A 194 20.58 -10.75 1.90
C SER A 194 22.07 -10.79 2.20
N ARG A 195 22.86 -11.02 1.17
CA ARG A 195 24.34 -11.15 1.26
C ARG A 195 25.05 -9.80 1.26
N THR A 196 24.60 -8.84 0.44
CA THR A 196 25.35 -7.60 0.15
C THR A 196 24.83 -6.37 0.88
N LYS A 197 23.52 -6.34 1.21
CA LYS A 197 22.79 -5.14 1.69
C LYS A 197 22.93 -3.94 0.74
N ARG A 198 23.10 -4.21 -0.55
CA ARG A 198 23.16 -3.24 -1.64
C ARG A 198 22.10 -3.55 -2.68
N ALA A 199 21.66 -2.51 -3.40
CA ALA A 199 20.69 -2.68 -4.49
C ALA A 199 21.26 -3.65 -5.55
N PRO A 200 20.56 -4.73 -5.86
CA PRO A 200 20.94 -5.65 -6.92
C PRO A 200 21.06 -4.94 -8.28
N ALA A 201 22.04 -5.31 -9.09
CA ALA A 201 22.35 -4.61 -10.34
C ALA A 201 21.17 -4.53 -11.32
N HIS A 202 20.33 -5.57 -11.35
CA HIS A 202 19.19 -5.65 -12.24
C HIS A 202 17.94 -4.89 -11.78
N THR A 203 17.93 -4.27 -10.58
CA THR A 203 16.86 -3.36 -10.12
C THR A 203 17.18 -1.88 -10.27
N GLN A 204 18.39 -1.54 -10.65
CA GLN A 204 18.84 -0.15 -10.73
C GLN A 204 18.10 0.68 -11.81
N PHE A 205 17.36 0.04 -12.71
CA PHE A 205 16.61 0.71 -13.76
C PHE A 205 15.27 1.30 -13.30
N LEU A 206 14.70 0.83 -12.19
CA LEU A 206 13.34 1.22 -11.75
C LEU A 206 13.21 2.71 -11.47
N HIS A 207 14.25 3.31 -10.88
CA HIS A 207 14.30 4.73 -10.53
C HIS A 207 15.50 5.41 -11.18
N SER A 208 15.86 5.01 -12.41
CA SER A 208 17.09 5.50 -13.06
C SER A 208 17.08 7.00 -13.26
N ASP A 209 15.94 7.55 -13.66
CA ASP A 209 15.82 8.97 -13.99
C ASP A 209 15.78 9.85 -12.73
N GLU A 210 14.98 9.45 -11.73
CA GLU A 210 14.84 10.17 -10.46
C GLU A 210 16.11 10.14 -9.60
N LEU A 211 16.94 9.10 -9.76
CA LEU A 211 18.15 8.93 -8.96
C LEU A 211 19.44 9.19 -9.73
N ALA A 212 19.37 9.65 -10.97
CA ALA A 212 20.54 9.91 -11.80
C ALA A 212 21.56 10.82 -11.09
N GLU A 213 21.10 11.99 -10.62
CA GLU A 213 21.96 12.95 -9.91
C GLU A 213 22.50 12.40 -8.58
N ALA A 214 21.67 11.65 -7.83
CA ALA A 214 22.09 11.08 -6.55
C ALA A 214 23.14 9.98 -6.70
N ARG A 215 23.15 9.25 -7.83
CA ARG A 215 24.12 8.21 -8.13
C ARG A 215 25.48 8.77 -8.53
N GLU A 216 25.51 9.97 -9.13
CA GLU A 216 26.77 10.66 -9.49
C GLU A 216 27.52 11.16 -8.25
N VAL A 217 26.80 11.44 -7.15
CA VAL A 217 27.36 12.01 -5.91
C VAL A 217 27.68 10.95 -4.85
N ALA A 218 27.18 9.72 -5.00
CA ALA A 218 27.42 8.66 -4.03
C ALA A 218 28.92 8.30 -3.97
N PRO A 219 29.55 8.30 -2.77
CA PRO A 219 30.95 7.89 -2.66
C PRO A 219 31.08 6.44 -3.11
N VAL A 220 32.02 6.19 -3.99
CA VAL A 220 32.48 4.83 -4.33
C VAL A 220 32.98 4.24 -3.02
N GLY A 221 32.20 3.37 -2.39
CA GLY A 221 32.49 2.81 -1.08
C GLY A 221 33.80 2.02 -1.10
N GLU A 222 34.63 2.31 -0.12
CA GLU A 222 35.79 1.50 0.25
C GLU A 222 35.35 0.11 0.74
#